data_1b43b0ada5827ae8b95579328c32bf92
#
_entry.id   1b43b0ada5827ae8b95579328c32bf92
#
_cell.length_a   1.000
_cell.length_b   1.000
_cell.length_c   1.000
_cell.angle_alpha   90.00
_cell.angle_beta   90.00
_cell.angle_gamma   90.00
#
_symmetry.space_group_name_H-M   'P 1'
#
loop_
_entity.id
_entity.type
_entity.pdbx_description
1 polymer ?
#
loop_
_entity_poly.entity_id
_entity_poly.type
_entity_poly.pdbx_seq_one_letter_code
_entity_poly.pdbx_strand_id
1 'polypeptide(L)'
;LHTGAAGAKALNKLHYEKLWPHGYDACVAQCWESKRACKIVANSLAEQAKIEARYAAFLDRIIGSTDRLEHEEAETTIGAAWRALLKLAVSEAKQHHTLASLMEREVRRFHTHTKYLFGMFDFSISIDL
;
A
#
# COMPACT_ATOMS: atom_id res chain seq x y z
N LEU A 1 -16.44 10.16 -1.46
CA LEU A 1 -15.84 10.29 -2.80
C LEU A 1 -16.41 11.46 -3.64
N HIS A 2 -16.52 12.66 -3.08
CA HIS A 2 -17.01 13.85 -3.79
C HIS A 2 -16.02 15.04 -3.83
N THR A 3 -14.71 14.76 -3.71
CA THR A 3 -13.69 15.83 -3.73
C THR A 3 -13.14 16.17 -5.13
N GLY A 4 -13.48 15.41 -6.16
CA GLY A 4 -12.97 15.62 -7.53
C GLY A 4 -13.50 16.88 -8.23
N ALA A 5 -14.76 17.27 -7.98
CA ALA A 5 -15.40 18.38 -8.70
C ALA A 5 -14.99 19.76 -8.16
N ALA A 6 -14.66 19.88 -6.88
CA ALA A 6 -14.24 21.14 -6.28
C ALA A 6 -12.81 21.51 -6.69
N GLY A 7 -11.92 20.51 -6.79
CA GLY A 7 -10.53 20.70 -7.25
C GLY A 7 -10.45 21.10 -8.72
N ALA A 8 -11.24 20.48 -9.58
CA ALA A 8 -11.30 20.82 -11.00
C ALA A 8 -11.90 22.22 -11.26
N LYS A 9 -12.87 22.64 -10.45
CA LYS A 9 -13.43 24.02 -10.51
C LYS A 9 -12.43 25.08 -10.03
N ALA A 10 -11.55 24.76 -9.07
CA ALA A 10 -10.51 25.68 -8.60
C ALA A 10 -9.40 25.85 -9.66
N LEU A 11 -9.02 24.77 -10.37
CA LEU A 11 -8.06 24.85 -11.48
C LEU A 11 -8.57 25.66 -12.68
N ASN A 12 -9.86 25.52 -13.03
CA ASN A 12 -10.47 26.30 -14.13
C ASN A 12 -10.63 27.79 -13.82
N LYS A 13 -10.46 28.20 -12.56
CA LYS A 13 -10.49 29.65 -12.18
C LYS A 13 -9.12 30.33 -12.27
N LEU A 14 -8.06 29.58 -12.45
CA LEU A 14 -6.72 30.08 -12.71
C LEU A 14 -6.59 30.38 -14.20
N HIS A 15 -7.03 31.59 -14.63
CA HIS A 15 -6.67 32.09 -15.93
C HIS A 15 -5.14 32.15 -16.03
N TYR A 16 -4.55 31.42 -16.97
CA TYR A 16 -3.10 31.38 -17.22
C TYR A 16 -2.48 32.79 -17.34
N GLU A 17 -3.25 33.76 -17.78
CA GLU A 17 -2.86 35.16 -17.88
C GLU A 17 -2.60 35.85 -16.54
N LYS A 18 -3.19 35.34 -15.43
CA LYS A 18 -2.96 35.84 -14.06
C LYS A 18 -1.82 35.14 -13.35
N LEU A 19 -1.24 34.11 -13.96
CA LEU A 19 -0.14 33.33 -13.38
C LEU A 19 1.23 33.97 -13.53
N TRP A 20 1.37 34.96 -14.42
CA TRP A 20 2.63 35.65 -14.64
C TRP A 20 2.60 37.07 -14.06
N PRO A 21 3.58 37.50 -13.25
CA PRO A 21 4.75 36.75 -12.75
C PRO A 21 4.53 36.01 -11.41
N HIS A 22 3.41 36.21 -10.73
CA HIS A 22 3.16 35.73 -9.36
C HIS A 22 2.62 34.29 -9.29
N GLY A 23 2.15 33.73 -10.39
CA GLY A 23 1.61 32.38 -10.43
C GLY A 23 2.66 31.26 -10.40
N TYR A 24 3.90 31.58 -10.73
CA TYR A 24 5.00 30.61 -10.69
C TYR A 24 5.22 30.05 -9.29
N ASP A 25 5.27 30.89 -8.27
CA ASP A 25 5.47 30.47 -6.88
C ASP A 25 4.30 29.59 -6.39
N ALA A 26 3.06 29.91 -6.80
CA ALA A 26 1.88 29.10 -6.49
C ALA A 26 1.95 27.72 -7.14
N CYS A 27 2.39 27.63 -8.40
CA CYS A 27 2.59 26.34 -9.09
C CYS A 27 3.70 25.52 -8.44
N VAL A 28 4.81 26.12 -8.08
CA VAL A 28 5.91 25.46 -7.36
C VAL A 28 5.43 24.93 -6.00
N ALA A 29 4.71 25.75 -5.23
CA ALA A 29 4.13 25.33 -3.96
C ALA A 29 3.19 24.13 -4.13
N GLN A 30 2.33 24.14 -5.15
CA GLN A 30 1.41 23.04 -5.46
C GLN A 30 2.17 21.75 -5.84
N CYS A 31 3.25 21.86 -6.60
CA CYS A 31 4.11 20.72 -6.92
C CYS A 31 4.76 20.10 -5.67
N TRP A 32 5.25 20.93 -4.75
CA TRP A 32 5.81 20.49 -3.48
C TRP A 32 4.77 19.79 -2.59
N GLU A 33 3.57 20.34 -2.50
CA GLU A 33 2.44 19.74 -1.78
C GLU A 33 2.07 18.37 -2.37
N SER A 34 1.97 18.27 -3.68
CA SER A 34 1.68 17.02 -4.38
C SER A 34 2.77 15.98 -4.15
N LYS A 35 4.04 16.36 -4.19
CA LYS A 35 5.18 15.50 -3.89
C LYS A 35 5.11 14.97 -2.47
N ARG A 36 4.82 15.85 -1.50
CA ARG A 36 4.67 15.48 -0.09
C ARG A 36 3.53 14.48 0.11
N ALA A 37 2.37 14.74 -0.51
CA ALA A 37 1.22 13.84 -0.46
C ALA A 37 1.55 12.45 -1.03
N CYS A 38 2.24 12.40 -2.17
CA CYS A 38 2.70 11.16 -2.78
C CYS A 38 3.62 10.35 -1.84
N LYS A 39 4.55 11.01 -1.17
CA LYS A 39 5.44 10.37 -0.19
C LYS A 39 4.67 9.78 0.98
N ILE A 40 3.69 10.51 1.52
CA ILE A 40 2.85 10.03 2.63
C ILE A 40 2.08 8.79 2.22
N VAL A 41 1.44 8.80 1.05
CA VAL A 41 0.67 7.66 0.53
C VAL A 41 1.57 6.43 0.32
N ALA A 42 2.73 6.61 -0.32
CA ALA A 42 3.68 5.52 -0.55
C ALA A 42 4.18 4.89 0.75
N ASN A 43 4.53 5.71 1.75
CA ASN A 43 4.98 5.23 3.05
C ASN A 43 3.86 4.48 3.79
N SER A 44 2.63 4.99 3.75
CA SER A 44 1.47 4.33 4.37
C SER A 44 1.20 2.95 3.76
N LEU A 45 1.25 2.84 2.43
CA LEU A 45 1.08 1.57 1.73
C LEU A 45 2.24 0.60 2.02
N ALA A 46 3.47 1.08 2.11
CA ALA A 46 4.64 0.27 2.46
C ALA A 46 4.53 -0.29 3.88
N GLU A 47 4.10 0.52 4.85
CA GLU A 47 3.86 0.05 6.22
C GLU A 47 2.71 -0.96 6.28
N GLN A 48 1.63 -0.74 5.56
CA GLN A 48 0.52 -1.70 5.48
C GLN A 48 0.98 -3.03 4.87
N ALA A 49 1.78 -3.01 3.81
CA ALA A 49 2.35 -4.21 3.22
C ALA A 49 3.20 -5.01 4.23
N LYS A 50 3.99 -4.33 5.07
CA LYS A 50 4.76 -4.97 6.16
C LYS A 50 3.86 -5.62 7.20
N ILE A 51 2.75 -4.97 7.56
CA ILE A 51 1.78 -5.52 8.52
C ILE A 51 1.15 -6.78 7.95
N GLU A 52 0.71 -6.76 6.70
CA GLU A 52 0.12 -7.92 6.02
C GLU A 52 1.11 -9.09 5.93
N ALA A 53 2.36 -8.83 5.57
CA ALA A 53 3.42 -9.85 5.53
C ALA A 53 3.71 -10.46 6.90
N ARG A 54 3.73 -9.64 7.96
CA ARG A 54 3.92 -10.12 9.35
C ARG A 54 2.74 -10.97 9.82
N TYR A 55 1.53 -10.58 9.49
CA TYR A 55 0.34 -11.33 9.83
C TYR A 55 0.33 -12.69 9.14
N ALA A 56 0.63 -12.74 7.85
CA ALA A 56 0.78 -14.00 7.10
C ALA A 56 1.85 -14.90 7.71
N ALA A 57 3.02 -14.36 8.04
CA ALA A 57 4.10 -15.12 8.69
C ALA A 57 3.71 -15.64 10.09
N PHE A 58 2.88 -14.92 10.82
CA PHE A 58 2.34 -15.36 12.10
C PHE A 58 1.38 -16.55 11.93
N LEU A 59 0.49 -16.50 10.93
CA LEU A 59 -0.40 -17.61 10.59
C LEU A 59 0.40 -18.84 10.15
N ASP A 60 1.42 -18.69 9.31
CA ASP A 60 2.30 -19.78 8.90
C ASP A 60 2.99 -20.45 10.10
N ARG A 61 3.36 -19.66 11.11
CA ARG A 61 3.96 -20.19 12.34
C ARG A 61 2.96 -21.00 13.17
N ILE A 62 1.71 -20.54 13.28
CA ILE A 62 0.65 -21.29 13.95
C ILE A 62 0.40 -22.60 13.21
N ILE A 63 0.27 -22.55 11.89
CA ILE A 63 0.07 -23.74 11.05
C ILE A 63 1.21 -24.76 11.29
N GLY A 64 2.46 -24.32 11.21
CA GLY A 64 3.62 -25.18 11.42
C GLY A 64 3.74 -25.75 12.83
N SER A 65 3.29 -25.03 13.86
CA SER A 65 3.32 -25.53 15.25
C SER A 65 2.28 -26.61 15.53
N THR A 66 1.24 -26.69 14.73
CA THR A 66 0.09 -27.58 14.91
C THR A 66 0.11 -28.83 14.03
N ASP A 67 1.10 -28.94 13.15
CA ASP A 67 1.27 -30.08 12.23
C ASP A 67 1.43 -31.44 12.99
N ARG A 68 1.97 -31.38 14.20
CA ARG A 68 2.09 -32.58 15.08
C ARG A 68 0.74 -33.09 15.57
N LEU A 69 -0.24 -32.22 15.83
CA LEU A 69 -1.56 -32.58 16.31
C LEU A 69 -2.42 -33.23 15.23
N GLU A 70 -2.12 -32.95 13.97
CA GLU A 70 -2.85 -33.50 12.82
C GLU A 70 -2.68 -35.02 12.69
N HIS A 71 -1.56 -35.56 13.13
CA HIS A 71 -1.24 -36.99 13.03
C HIS A 71 -1.79 -37.82 14.21
N GLU A 72 -1.90 -37.24 15.39
CA GLU A 72 -2.28 -37.96 16.61
C GLU A 72 -3.79 -38.04 16.86
N GLU A 73 -4.57 -37.12 16.32
CA GLU A 73 -6.00 -36.94 16.61
C GLU A 73 -6.91 -37.06 15.36
N ALA A 74 -6.42 -37.74 14.31
CA ALA A 74 -7.06 -37.72 12.98
C ALA A 74 -8.49 -38.27 12.94
N GLU A 75 -8.89 -39.11 13.89
CA GLU A 75 -10.19 -39.79 13.89
C GLU A 75 -11.20 -39.21 14.86
N THR A 76 -10.85 -38.17 15.64
CA THR A 76 -11.75 -37.54 16.60
C THR A 76 -12.54 -36.39 16.01
N THR A 77 -13.71 -36.07 16.59
CA THR A 77 -14.50 -34.89 16.21
C THR A 77 -13.70 -33.60 16.40
N ILE A 78 -12.88 -33.54 17.43
CA ILE A 78 -11.97 -32.41 17.71
C ILE A 78 -10.91 -32.29 16.61
N GLY A 79 -10.32 -33.41 16.21
CA GLY A 79 -9.35 -33.45 15.10
C GLY A 79 -9.95 -32.98 13.77
N ALA A 80 -11.20 -33.35 13.48
CA ALA A 80 -11.91 -32.88 12.28
C ALA A 80 -12.17 -31.38 12.30
N ALA A 81 -12.62 -30.83 13.44
CA ALA A 81 -12.82 -29.39 13.64
C ALA A 81 -11.49 -28.62 13.52
N TRP A 82 -10.43 -29.16 14.10
CA TRP A 82 -9.09 -28.58 14.03
C TRP A 82 -8.55 -28.50 12.60
N ARG A 83 -8.69 -29.59 11.82
CA ARG A 83 -8.31 -29.60 10.41
C ARG A 83 -9.08 -28.56 9.59
N ALA A 84 -10.37 -28.35 9.88
CA ALA A 84 -11.16 -27.30 9.23
C ALA A 84 -10.61 -25.91 9.53
N LEU A 85 -10.26 -25.63 10.80
CA LEU A 85 -9.61 -24.38 11.22
C LEU A 85 -8.25 -24.18 10.56
N LEU A 86 -7.43 -25.22 10.47
CA LEU A 86 -6.13 -25.14 9.78
C LEU A 86 -6.26 -24.83 8.30
N LYS A 87 -7.22 -25.44 7.61
CA LYS A 87 -7.50 -25.12 6.21
C LYS A 87 -7.88 -23.66 6.02
N LEU A 88 -8.70 -23.14 6.94
CA LEU A 88 -9.06 -21.71 6.93
C LEU A 88 -7.83 -20.83 7.16
N ALA A 89 -6.98 -21.15 8.15
CA ALA A 89 -5.75 -20.41 8.44
C ALA A 89 -4.77 -20.42 7.25
N VAL A 90 -4.61 -21.57 6.57
CA VAL A 90 -3.78 -21.68 5.36
C VAL A 90 -4.33 -20.77 4.24
N SER A 91 -5.63 -20.78 4.02
CA SER A 91 -6.28 -19.91 3.02
C SER A 91 -6.06 -18.43 3.36
N GLU A 92 -6.23 -18.06 4.61
CA GLU A 92 -6.05 -16.70 5.11
C GLU A 92 -4.58 -16.25 4.97
N ALA A 93 -3.63 -17.07 5.39
CA ALA A 93 -2.20 -16.78 5.22
C ALA A 93 -1.85 -16.51 3.75
N LYS A 94 -2.35 -17.34 2.83
CA LYS A 94 -2.15 -17.15 1.39
C LYS A 94 -2.71 -15.83 0.89
N GLN A 95 -3.90 -15.43 1.35
CA GLN A 95 -4.53 -14.18 0.97
C GLN A 95 -3.70 -12.97 1.46
N HIS A 96 -3.21 -13.01 2.71
CA HIS A 96 -2.38 -11.94 3.27
C HIS A 96 -1.01 -11.86 2.60
N HIS A 97 -0.37 -12.98 2.26
CA HIS A 97 0.86 -12.99 1.46
C HIS A 97 0.64 -12.37 0.07
N THR A 98 -0.45 -12.73 -0.58
CA THR A 98 -0.81 -12.17 -1.90
C THR A 98 -1.06 -10.67 -1.80
N LEU A 99 -1.82 -10.22 -0.79
CA LEU A 99 -2.10 -8.81 -0.56
C LEU A 99 -0.83 -8.01 -0.28
N ALA A 100 0.05 -8.51 0.58
CA ALA A 100 1.35 -7.89 0.86
C ALA A 100 2.18 -7.72 -0.42
N SER A 101 2.29 -8.76 -1.24
CA SER A 101 3.02 -8.72 -2.51
C SER A 101 2.42 -7.74 -3.52
N LEU A 102 1.09 -7.65 -3.59
CA LEU A 102 0.40 -6.69 -4.44
C LEU A 102 0.66 -5.24 -3.99
N MET A 103 0.58 -4.99 -2.68
CA MET A 103 0.86 -3.67 -2.10
C MET A 103 2.30 -3.24 -2.35
N GLU A 104 3.27 -4.12 -2.13
CA GLU A 104 4.68 -3.84 -2.42
C GLU A 104 4.92 -3.53 -3.90
N ARG A 105 4.25 -4.27 -4.79
CA ARG A 105 4.32 -4.02 -6.23
C ARG A 105 3.76 -2.65 -6.60
N GLU A 106 2.62 -2.29 -6.04
CA GLU A 106 2.00 -0.97 -6.29
C GLU A 106 2.85 0.17 -5.70
N VAL A 107 3.45 -0.01 -4.53
CA VAL A 107 4.39 0.97 -3.96
C VAL A 107 5.59 1.18 -4.89
N ARG A 108 6.19 0.10 -5.42
CA ARG A 108 7.30 0.21 -6.39
C ARG A 108 6.87 0.91 -7.67
N ARG A 109 5.69 0.58 -8.19
CA ARG A 109 5.10 1.21 -9.38
C ARG A 109 4.90 2.70 -9.18
N PHE A 110 4.28 3.05 -8.05
CA PHE A 110 4.03 4.44 -7.65
C PHE A 110 5.33 5.23 -7.47
N HIS A 111 6.34 4.62 -6.84
CA HIS A 111 7.67 5.21 -6.68
C HIS A 111 8.34 5.49 -8.03
N THR A 112 8.33 4.51 -8.94
CA THR A 112 8.88 4.67 -10.29
C THR A 112 8.17 5.78 -11.06
N HIS A 113 6.85 5.81 -10.98
CA HIS A 113 6.04 6.80 -11.68
C HIS A 113 6.25 8.22 -11.14
N THR A 114 6.28 8.39 -9.82
CA THR A 114 6.57 9.69 -9.19
C THR A 114 7.99 10.15 -9.44
N LYS A 115 8.96 9.25 -9.41
CA LYS A 115 10.35 9.55 -9.76
C LYS A 115 10.46 10.05 -11.21
N TYR A 116 9.76 9.41 -12.14
CA TYR A 116 9.72 9.84 -13.52
C TYR A 116 9.07 11.22 -13.69
N LEU A 117 7.90 11.45 -13.10
CA LEU A 117 7.20 12.73 -13.17
C LEU A 117 7.96 13.87 -12.53
N PHE A 118 8.57 13.66 -11.37
CA PHE A 118 9.29 14.69 -10.63
C PHE A 118 10.78 14.77 -10.99
N GLY A 119 11.36 13.73 -11.59
CA GLY A 119 12.73 13.71 -12.11
C GLY A 119 12.94 14.67 -13.29
N MET A 120 11.88 14.95 -14.05
CA MET A 120 11.90 15.97 -15.11
C MET A 120 12.09 17.39 -14.57
N PHE A 121 11.89 17.62 -13.27
CA PHE A 121 12.02 18.92 -12.60
C PHE A 121 13.22 19.00 -11.64
N ASP A 122 14.18 18.09 -11.78
CA ASP A 122 15.43 18.04 -10.98
C ASP A 122 15.21 17.93 -9.46
N PHE A 123 14.13 17.28 -9.06
CA PHE A 123 13.80 17.05 -7.64
C PHE A 123 14.17 15.63 -7.23
N SER A 124 15.24 15.49 -6.48
CA SER A 124 15.61 14.25 -5.81
C SER A 124 14.55 13.86 -4.78
N ILE A 125 13.79 12.79 -5.06
CA ILE A 125 12.92 12.16 -4.08
C ILE A 125 13.69 10.99 -3.47
N SER A 126 14.16 11.15 -2.25
CA SER A 126 14.57 10.03 -1.42
C SER A 126 13.33 9.50 -0.72
N ILE A 127 12.86 8.31 -1.12
CA ILE A 127 11.89 7.53 -0.36
C ILE A 127 12.71 6.46 0.35
N ASP A 128 12.80 6.55 1.66
CA ASP A 128 13.37 5.49 2.48
C ASP A 128 12.38 4.32 2.52
N LEU A 129 12.70 3.29 1.75
CA LEU A 129 12.00 2.01 1.76
C LEU A 129 12.56 1.11 2.86
#